data_6ff0ed397e89f886749a5be4cdb0a5cb
#
_entry.id   6ff0ed397e89f886749a5be4cdb0a5cb
#
_cell.length_a   1.000
_cell.length_b   1.000
_cell.length_c   1.000
_cell.angle_alpha   90.00
_cell.angle_beta   90.00
_cell.angle_gamma   90.00
#
_symmetry.space_group_name_H-M   'P 1'
#
loop_
_entity.id
_entity.type
_entity.pdbx_description
1 polymer ?
#
loop_
_entity_poly.entity_id
_entity_poly.type
_entity_poly.pdbx_seq_one_letter_code
_entity_poly.pdbx_strand_id
1 'polypeptide(L)'
;KYYENPESWQLPYRTVDEVIADLADESTYGKYKNHQPPKHNKVVTERFSYIQEGKKMDIDTLPEHLKLGSKTGKPVSNFSHVFFRLDRKKPAPTIVPGHNALPVHPTLNRTLTIREAARIQTFPDEFEFVGPIINQCLQVGNAFPCIVGQMLGDRLRTIVNKQWDTDRATTLAKKSMLVR
;
A
#
# COMPACT_ATOMS: atom_id res chain seq x y z
N LYS A 1 0.78 -3.24 19.32
CA LYS A 1 0.51 -4.42 20.19
C LYS A 1 0.20 -5.70 19.40
N TYR A 2 -0.53 -5.63 18.27
CA TYR A 2 -0.83 -6.79 17.42
C TYR A 2 0.39 -7.35 16.68
N TYR A 3 1.42 -6.56 16.49
CA TYR A 3 2.59 -6.90 15.67
C TYR A 3 3.72 -7.57 16.46
N GLU A 4 3.69 -7.51 17.79
CA GLU A 4 4.79 -7.98 18.65
C GLU A 4 4.59 -9.40 19.16
N ASN A 5 3.36 -9.94 19.13
CA ASN A 5 3.04 -11.29 19.60
C ASN A 5 1.82 -11.86 18.87
N PRO A 6 1.95 -12.31 17.61
CA PRO A 6 0.86 -12.98 16.93
C PRO A 6 0.51 -14.27 17.68
N GLU A 7 -0.78 -14.51 17.89
CA GLU A 7 -1.24 -15.81 18.38
C GLU A 7 -0.80 -16.91 17.40
N SER A 8 -0.60 -18.13 17.90
CA SER A 8 -0.01 -19.25 17.14
C SER A 8 -0.73 -19.57 15.81
N TRP A 9 -1.97 -19.14 15.63
CA TRP A 9 -2.77 -19.29 14.41
C TRP A 9 -2.67 -18.10 13.45
N GLN A 10 -1.99 -17.01 13.83
CA GLN A 10 -1.80 -15.85 12.99
C GLN A 10 -0.54 -16.00 12.15
N LEU A 11 -0.65 -15.75 10.84
CA LEU A 11 0.51 -15.66 9.98
C LEU A 11 1.33 -14.40 10.36
N PRO A 12 2.66 -14.48 10.33
CA PRO A 12 3.50 -13.30 10.54
C PRO A 12 3.19 -12.25 9.47
N TYR A 13 3.22 -10.97 9.88
CA TYR A 13 3.10 -9.87 8.92
C TYR A 13 4.34 -9.82 8.01
N ARG A 14 4.15 -9.34 6.80
CA ARG A 14 5.25 -9.07 5.88
C ARG A 14 5.77 -7.65 6.07
N THR A 15 7.07 -7.51 6.08
CA THR A 15 7.76 -6.21 6.17
C THR A 15 7.86 -5.55 4.80
N VAL A 16 8.10 -4.24 4.78
CA VAL A 16 8.35 -3.49 3.53
C VAL A 16 9.52 -4.10 2.76
N ASP A 17 10.59 -4.45 3.46
CA ASP A 17 11.81 -5.03 2.86
C ASP A 17 11.51 -6.36 2.13
N GLU A 18 10.75 -7.25 2.76
CA GLU A 18 10.36 -8.53 2.16
C GLU A 18 9.52 -8.39 0.88
N VAL A 19 8.93 -7.22 0.67
CA VAL A 19 8.00 -6.99 -0.44
C VAL A 19 8.62 -6.23 -1.61
N ILE A 20 9.52 -5.26 -1.32
CA ILE A 20 10.03 -4.34 -2.34
C ILE A 20 11.56 -4.20 -2.39
N ALA A 21 12.33 -4.91 -1.54
CA ALA A 21 13.79 -4.73 -1.52
C ALA A 21 14.46 -5.05 -2.86
N ASP A 22 13.98 -6.08 -3.56
CA ASP A 22 14.47 -6.46 -4.88
C ASP A 22 14.21 -5.41 -5.97
N LEU A 23 13.21 -4.55 -5.78
CA LEU A 23 12.89 -3.44 -6.69
C LEU A 23 13.77 -2.18 -6.47
N ALA A 24 14.57 -2.15 -5.43
CA ALA A 24 15.43 -1.00 -5.13
C ALA A 24 16.61 -0.87 -6.10
N ASP A 25 16.97 -1.95 -6.80
CA ASP A 25 18.04 -1.94 -7.80
C ASP A 25 17.55 -1.24 -9.09
N GLU A 26 18.30 -0.25 -9.54
CA GLU A 26 17.98 0.50 -10.77
C GLU A 26 17.91 -0.38 -12.02
N SER A 27 18.61 -1.51 -12.03
CA SER A 27 18.55 -2.49 -13.13
C SER A 27 17.16 -3.11 -13.30
N THR A 28 16.28 -2.96 -12.33
CA THR A 28 14.89 -3.46 -12.37
C THR A 28 13.92 -2.49 -13.04
N TYR A 29 14.32 -1.21 -13.21
CA TYR A 29 13.48 -0.22 -13.88
C TYR A 29 13.14 -0.66 -15.31
N GLY A 30 11.83 -0.65 -15.61
CA GLY A 30 11.32 -1.11 -16.91
C GLY A 30 11.19 -2.63 -17.08
N LYS A 31 11.77 -3.46 -16.20
CA LYS A 31 11.54 -4.92 -16.21
C LYS A 31 10.15 -5.29 -15.72
N TYR A 32 9.65 -4.56 -14.75
CA TYR A 32 8.30 -4.75 -14.20
C TYR A 32 7.37 -3.65 -14.70
N LYS A 33 6.09 -4.00 -14.94
CA LYS A 33 5.05 -3.03 -15.29
C LYS A 33 4.91 -1.97 -14.19
N ASN A 34 4.83 -0.69 -14.60
CA ASN A 34 4.70 0.46 -13.67
C ASN A 34 5.90 0.66 -12.70
N HIS A 35 7.05 0.07 -13.00
CA HIS A 35 8.27 0.26 -12.22
C HIS A 35 9.20 1.28 -12.88
N GLN A 36 8.83 2.54 -12.79
CA GLN A 36 9.64 3.68 -13.24
C GLN A 36 9.86 4.63 -12.06
N PRO A 37 11.08 5.12 -11.84
CA PRO A 37 11.34 6.04 -10.73
C PRO A 37 10.57 7.34 -10.94
N PRO A 38 9.86 7.84 -9.90
CA PRO A 38 9.19 9.13 -10.00
C PRO A 38 10.21 10.25 -10.12
N LYS A 39 9.91 11.20 -11.00
CA LYS A 39 10.76 12.39 -11.21
C LYS A 39 10.50 13.42 -10.13
N HIS A 40 11.49 13.69 -9.30
CA HIS A 40 11.47 14.76 -8.31
C HIS A 40 12.46 15.87 -8.71
N ASN A 41 12.16 17.12 -8.34
CA ASN A 41 13.15 18.19 -8.48
C ASN A 41 14.25 18.05 -7.41
N LYS A 42 15.38 18.69 -7.62
CA LYS A 42 16.56 18.60 -6.73
C LYS A 42 16.23 18.94 -5.27
N VAL A 43 15.41 19.97 -5.04
CA VAL A 43 15.01 20.41 -3.70
C VAL A 43 14.19 19.35 -2.97
N VAL A 44 13.27 18.68 -3.68
CA VAL A 44 12.47 17.59 -3.09
C VAL A 44 13.34 16.37 -2.79
N THR A 45 14.22 15.99 -3.71
CA THR A 45 15.17 14.88 -3.48
C THR A 45 16.09 15.14 -2.29
N GLU A 46 16.59 16.38 -2.18
CA GLU A 46 17.41 16.80 -1.04
C GLU A 46 16.64 16.76 0.28
N ARG A 47 15.38 17.21 0.30
CA ARG A 47 14.52 17.05 1.50
C ARG A 47 14.38 15.61 1.93
N PHE A 48 14.24 14.68 1.00
CA PHE A 48 14.15 13.27 1.34
C PHE A 48 15.39 12.76 2.09
N SER A 49 16.59 13.26 1.82
CA SER A 49 17.81 12.85 2.52
C SER A 49 17.80 13.18 4.02
N TYR A 50 17.00 14.15 4.45
CA TYR A 50 16.85 14.51 5.87
C TYR A 50 15.78 13.68 6.60
N ILE A 51 15.04 12.83 5.90
CA ILE A 51 14.00 11.99 6.52
C ILE A 51 14.62 10.66 6.95
N GLN A 52 14.69 10.43 8.24
CA GLN A 52 15.14 9.16 8.77
C GLN A 52 14.14 8.03 8.49
N GLU A 53 14.62 6.80 8.38
CA GLU A 53 13.80 5.61 8.18
C GLU A 53 12.73 5.47 9.28
N GLY A 54 11.49 5.23 8.90
CA GLY A 54 10.35 5.13 9.81
C GLY A 54 9.87 6.45 10.40
N LYS A 55 10.36 7.59 9.90
CA LYS A 55 10.04 8.92 10.43
C LYS A 55 9.37 9.82 9.39
N LYS A 56 8.64 10.79 9.90
CA LYS A 56 8.17 11.94 9.11
C LYS A 56 9.29 12.98 9.01
N MET A 57 9.20 13.79 7.96
CA MET A 57 10.07 14.96 7.84
C MET A 57 9.83 15.90 9.02
N ASP A 58 10.91 16.26 9.69
CA ASP A 58 10.92 17.29 10.71
C ASP A 58 11.43 18.60 10.05
N ILE A 59 10.55 19.58 9.96
CA ILE A 59 10.83 20.87 9.31
C ILE A 59 11.89 21.66 10.08
N ASP A 60 11.94 21.50 11.40
CA ASP A 60 12.87 22.25 12.26
C ASP A 60 14.32 21.79 12.05
N THR A 61 14.51 20.54 11.60
CA THR A 61 15.83 19.99 11.29
C THR A 61 16.34 20.33 9.88
N LEU A 62 15.49 20.91 9.03
CA LEU A 62 15.87 21.25 7.66
C LEU A 62 16.70 22.52 7.58
N PRO A 63 17.72 22.57 6.71
CA PRO A 63 18.36 23.83 6.30
C PRO A 63 17.33 24.85 5.80
N GLU A 64 17.60 26.13 6.02
CA GLU A 64 16.64 27.19 5.71
C GLU A 64 16.16 27.19 4.25
N HIS A 65 17.07 26.92 3.30
CA HIS A 65 16.74 26.86 1.87
C HIS A 65 15.82 25.67 1.49
N LEU A 66 15.70 24.69 2.37
CA LEU A 66 14.81 23.53 2.19
C LEU A 66 13.49 23.67 2.92
N LYS A 67 13.35 24.62 3.82
CA LYS A 67 12.08 24.85 4.51
C LYS A 67 11.00 25.23 3.52
N LEU A 68 9.82 24.65 3.74
CA LEU A 68 8.67 24.86 2.87
C LEU A 68 8.00 26.18 3.28
N GLY A 69 8.21 27.22 2.48
CA GLY A 69 7.43 28.44 2.58
C GLY A 69 6.10 28.31 1.82
N SER A 70 5.01 28.72 2.43
CA SER A 70 3.77 28.99 1.73
C SER A 70 4.00 30.23 0.82
N LYS A 71 3.28 30.32 -0.32
CA LYS A 71 3.23 31.56 -1.13
C LYS A 71 2.76 32.77 -0.31
N THR A 72 2.19 32.55 0.87
CA THR A 72 1.74 33.56 1.84
C THR A 72 2.75 33.83 2.96
N GLY A 73 3.98 33.27 2.89
CA GLY A 73 5.01 33.44 3.92
C GLY A 73 4.79 32.64 5.21
N LYS A 74 3.72 31.85 5.32
CA LYS A 74 3.48 31.00 6.50
C LYS A 74 4.10 29.62 6.28
N PRO A 75 4.79 29.05 7.28
CA PRO A 75 5.29 27.69 7.19
C PRO A 75 4.11 26.71 6.99
N VAL A 76 4.26 25.81 6.04
CA VAL A 76 3.25 24.74 5.85
C VAL A 76 3.56 23.63 6.86
N SER A 77 2.71 23.49 7.87
CA SER A 77 2.92 22.56 8.99
C SER A 77 2.33 21.17 8.82
N ASN A 78 1.55 20.93 7.77
CA ASN A 78 0.82 19.66 7.64
C ASN A 78 1.27 18.85 6.42
N PHE A 79 2.30 18.02 6.62
CA PHE A 79 2.79 17.02 5.65
C PHE A 79 2.52 15.60 6.12
N SER A 80 1.31 15.31 6.55
CA SER A 80 1.01 14.09 7.30
C SER A 80 1.31 12.78 6.56
N HIS A 81 1.32 12.78 5.22
CA HIS A 81 1.53 11.57 4.42
C HIS A 81 2.66 11.68 3.38
N VAL A 82 2.96 12.87 2.87
CA VAL A 82 3.83 13.08 1.70
C VAL A 82 5.32 12.93 2.00
N PHE A 83 5.75 13.29 3.20
CA PHE A 83 7.14 13.24 3.62
C PHE A 83 7.32 12.29 4.81
N PHE A 84 6.90 11.05 4.61
CA PHE A 84 7.12 9.96 5.54
C PHE A 84 7.96 8.88 4.84
N ARG A 85 9.12 8.55 5.41
CA ARG A 85 9.96 7.45 4.93
C ARG A 85 9.51 6.14 5.56
N LEU A 86 9.27 5.14 4.75
CA LEU A 86 8.92 3.81 5.24
C LEU A 86 10.04 3.21 6.10
N ASP A 87 9.65 2.36 7.05
CA ASP A 87 10.55 1.52 7.82
C ASP A 87 10.60 0.13 7.17
N ARG A 88 11.79 -0.27 6.70
CA ARG A 88 11.95 -1.56 5.99
C ARG A 88 11.59 -2.76 6.87
N LYS A 89 11.74 -2.66 8.19
CA LYS A 89 11.51 -3.74 9.14
C LYS A 89 10.07 -3.81 9.67
N LYS A 90 9.18 -2.97 9.17
CA LYS A 90 7.78 -2.91 9.59
C LYS A 90 6.84 -3.11 8.41
N PRO A 91 5.57 -3.47 8.69
CA PRO A 91 4.52 -3.39 7.68
C PRO A 91 4.37 -1.95 7.19
N ALA A 92 4.02 -1.79 5.92
CA ALA A 92 3.70 -0.48 5.38
C ALA A 92 2.43 0.09 6.03
N PRO A 93 2.37 1.40 6.28
CA PRO A 93 1.13 2.06 6.60
C PRO A 93 0.18 2.06 5.39
N THR A 94 -1.07 2.46 5.60
CA THR A 94 -2.05 2.60 4.52
C THR A 94 -1.50 3.47 3.40
N ILE A 95 -1.53 2.95 2.17
CA ILE A 95 -1.21 3.72 0.97
C ILE A 95 -2.38 4.66 0.67
N VAL A 96 -2.09 5.95 0.64
CA VAL A 96 -3.09 6.99 0.40
C VAL A 96 -3.13 7.33 -1.09
N PRO A 97 -4.33 7.47 -1.70
CA PRO A 97 -4.44 7.86 -3.09
C PRO A 97 -3.97 9.29 -3.33
N GLY A 98 -3.24 9.50 -4.43
CA GLY A 98 -2.80 10.83 -4.86
C GLY A 98 -1.39 10.86 -5.41
N HIS A 99 -1.16 11.75 -6.37
CA HIS A 99 0.13 11.86 -7.07
C HIS A 99 1.31 12.15 -6.14
N ASN A 100 1.09 12.95 -5.09
CA ASN A 100 2.12 13.30 -4.11
C ASN A 100 1.95 12.55 -2.78
N ALA A 101 1.09 11.54 -2.72
CA ALA A 101 0.72 10.88 -1.46
C ALA A 101 1.52 9.60 -1.19
N LEU A 102 2.26 9.09 -2.20
CA LEU A 102 3.08 7.91 -2.00
C LEU A 102 4.22 8.22 -1.02
N PRO A 103 4.48 7.34 -0.04
CA PRO A 103 5.54 7.52 0.94
C PRO A 103 6.93 7.47 0.30
N VAL A 104 7.93 7.96 1.02
CA VAL A 104 9.32 7.89 0.62
C VAL A 104 9.84 6.46 0.78
N HIS A 105 10.60 5.99 -0.21
CA HIS A 105 11.25 4.67 -0.18
C HIS A 105 12.15 4.54 1.06
N PRO A 106 12.23 3.37 1.71
CA PRO A 106 12.98 3.22 2.96
C PRO A 106 14.46 3.62 2.83
N THR A 107 15.11 3.29 1.72
CA THR A 107 16.55 3.51 1.52
C THR A 107 16.91 4.50 0.41
N LEU A 108 15.98 4.83 -0.50
CA LEU A 108 16.23 5.71 -1.63
C LEU A 108 15.59 7.09 -1.41
N ASN A 109 16.20 8.14 -1.96
CA ASN A 109 15.69 9.52 -1.83
C ASN A 109 14.66 9.83 -2.93
N ARG A 110 13.63 9.01 -3.02
CA ARG A 110 12.47 9.16 -3.88
C ARG A 110 11.22 8.59 -3.22
N THR A 111 10.05 8.94 -3.71
CA THR A 111 8.83 8.23 -3.31
C THR A 111 8.80 6.84 -3.97
N LEU A 112 7.89 5.99 -3.52
CA LEU A 112 7.66 4.69 -4.13
C LEU A 112 7.31 4.82 -5.62
N THR A 113 7.70 3.84 -6.41
CA THR A 113 7.12 3.61 -7.74
C THR A 113 5.71 3.04 -7.60
N ILE A 114 4.93 3.06 -8.69
CA ILE A 114 3.60 2.43 -8.68
C ILE A 114 3.71 0.93 -8.43
N ARG A 115 4.74 0.25 -8.97
CA ARG A 115 4.94 -1.18 -8.74
C ARG A 115 5.26 -1.50 -7.28
N GLU A 116 6.11 -0.72 -6.64
CA GLU A 116 6.40 -0.87 -5.22
C GLU A 116 5.13 -0.70 -4.37
N ALA A 117 4.34 0.33 -4.63
CA ALA A 117 3.07 0.55 -3.96
C ALA A 117 2.07 -0.59 -4.25
N ALA A 118 2.03 -1.11 -5.49
CA ALA A 118 1.18 -2.22 -5.89
C ALA A 118 1.54 -3.51 -5.14
N ARG A 119 2.82 -3.84 -5.01
CA ARG A 119 3.26 -5.00 -4.23
C ARG A 119 2.90 -4.88 -2.75
N ILE A 120 2.99 -3.68 -2.16
CA ILE A 120 2.52 -3.41 -0.79
C ILE A 120 1.00 -3.66 -0.68
N GLN A 121 0.24 -3.31 -1.71
CA GLN A 121 -1.19 -3.61 -1.83
C GLN A 121 -1.48 -5.04 -2.32
N THR A 122 -0.45 -5.89 -2.37
CA THR A 122 -0.53 -7.30 -2.75
C THR A 122 -1.01 -7.58 -4.17
N PHE A 123 -0.82 -6.63 -5.10
CA PHE A 123 -1.03 -6.89 -6.53
C PHE A 123 0.08 -7.77 -7.10
N PRO A 124 -0.26 -8.71 -7.99
CA PRO A 124 0.76 -9.49 -8.71
C PRO A 124 1.54 -8.60 -9.70
N ASP A 125 2.76 -9.00 -10.03
CA ASP A 125 3.66 -8.21 -10.88
C ASP A 125 3.17 -8.06 -12.32
N GLU A 126 2.35 -8.99 -12.78
CA GLU A 126 1.73 -8.99 -14.11
C GLU A 126 0.62 -7.95 -14.24
N PHE A 127 0.03 -7.51 -13.12
CA PHE A 127 -1.03 -6.51 -13.15
C PHE A 127 -0.48 -5.15 -13.58
N GLU A 128 -1.09 -4.55 -14.59
CA GLU A 128 -0.70 -3.25 -15.14
C GLU A 128 -1.72 -2.17 -14.82
N PHE A 129 -1.24 -1.09 -14.19
CA PHE A 129 -2.02 0.14 -14.02
C PHE A 129 -1.86 0.99 -15.28
N VAL A 130 -2.96 1.41 -15.88
CA VAL A 130 -2.96 2.13 -17.16
C VAL A 130 -3.36 3.59 -17.00
N GLY A 131 -2.97 4.40 -17.99
CA GLY A 131 -3.25 5.83 -18.04
C GLY A 131 -2.14 6.72 -17.47
N PRO A 132 -2.38 8.02 -17.31
CA PRO A 132 -1.41 8.96 -16.74
C PRO A 132 -0.98 8.57 -15.35
N ILE A 133 0.26 8.91 -14.96
CA ILE A 133 0.84 8.56 -13.65
C ILE A 133 -0.04 8.99 -12.46
N ILE A 134 -0.72 10.12 -12.57
CA ILE A 134 -1.66 10.61 -11.56
C ILE A 134 -2.79 9.59 -11.33
N ASN A 135 -3.34 9.06 -12.43
CA ASN A 135 -4.41 8.06 -12.36
C ASN A 135 -3.91 6.73 -11.81
N GLN A 136 -2.69 6.32 -12.16
CA GLN A 136 -2.08 5.11 -11.59
C GLN A 136 -1.88 5.25 -10.07
N CYS A 137 -1.44 6.42 -9.59
CA CYS A 137 -1.36 6.72 -8.15
C CYS A 137 -2.72 6.64 -7.46
N LEU A 138 -3.78 7.14 -8.12
CA LEU A 138 -5.14 7.05 -7.58
C LEU A 138 -5.65 5.61 -7.58
N GLN A 139 -5.40 4.84 -8.65
CA GLN A 139 -5.82 3.45 -8.75
C GLN A 139 -5.18 2.60 -7.64
N VAL A 140 -3.85 2.66 -7.48
CA VAL A 140 -3.16 1.87 -6.46
C VAL A 140 -3.52 2.30 -5.04
N GLY A 141 -3.68 3.60 -4.79
CA GLY A 141 -4.02 4.12 -3.46
C GLY A 141 -5.47 3.85 -3.04
N ASN A 142 -6.42 3.81 -4.00
CA ASN A 142 -7.82 3.47 -3.75
C ASN A 142 -8.08 1.95 -3.73
N ALA A 143 -7.09 1.16 -4.13
CA ALA A 143 -7.27 -0.27 -4.22
C ALA A 143 -7.43 -0.92 -2.85
N PHE A 144 -8.24 -1.97 -2.81
CA PHE A 144 -8.29 -2.88 -1.69
C PHE A 144 -7.22 -3.98 -1.88
N PRO A 145 -6.44 -4.35 -0.85
CA PRO A 145 -5.40 -5.35 -0.99
C PRO A 145 -5.93 -6.67 -1.55
N CYS A 146 -5.33 -7.17 -2.62
CA CYS A 146 -5.84 -8.34 -3.36
C CYS A 146 -5.98 -9.59 -2.50
N ILE A 147 -5.00 -9.88 -1.63
CA ILE A 147 -5.05 -11.03 -0.72
C ILE A 147 -6.21 -10.91 0.26
N VAL A 148 -6.46 -9.71 0.82
CA VAL A 148 -7.59 -9.49 1.73
C VAL A 148 -8.92 -9.65 0.99
N GLY A 149 -9.01 -9.16 -0.25
CA GLY A 149 -10.17 -9.37 -1.13
C GLY A 149 -10.45 -10.85 -1.38
N GLN A 150 -9.41 -11.62 -1.66
CA GLN A 150 -9.52 -13.07 -1.83
C GLN A 150 -10.03 -13.76 -0.56
N MET A 151 -9.44 -13.45 0.59
CA MET A 151 -9.85 -14.04 1.88
C MET A 151 -11.33 -13.75 2.19
N LEU A 152 -11.78 -12.52 1.95
CA LEU A 152 -13.20 -12.16 2.13
C LEU A 152 -14.10 -12.92 1.15
N GLY A 153 -13.71 -13.00 -0.12
CA GLY A 153 -14.44 -13.75 -1.14
C GLY A 153 -14.58 -15.24 -0.79
N ASP A 154 -13.51 -15.86 -0.32
CA ASP A 154 -13.53 -17.26 0.12
C ASP A 154 -14.43 -17.46 1.35
N ARG A 155 -14.42 -16.51 2.29
CA ARG A 155 -15.30 -16.55 3.45
C ARG A 155 -16.77 -16.41 3.05
N LEU A 156 -17.08 -15.46 2.20
CA LEU A 156 -18.43 -15.25 1.69
C LEU A 156 -18.92 -16.48 0.93
N ARG A 157 -18.11 -17.05 0.05
CA ARG A 157 -18.43 -18.30 -0.66
C ARG A 157 -18.78 -19.44 0.30
N THR A 158 -18.02 -19.58 1.38
CA THR A 158 -18.29 -20.62 2.41
C THR A 158 -19.64 -20.40 3.09
N ILE A 159 -19.99 -19.14 3.41
CA ILE A 159 -21.26 -18.79 4.05
C ILE A 159 -22.44 -19.05 3.11
N VAL A 160 -22.33 -18.58 1.86
CA VAL A 160 -23.37 -18.76 0.84
C VAL A 160 -23.62 -20.24 0.56
N ASN A 161 -22.56 -21.04 0.40
CA ASN A 161 -22.71 -22.48 0.16
C ASN A 161 -23.39 -23.20 1.34
N LYS A 162 -23.02 -22.88 2.58
CA LYS A 162 -23.70 -23.45 3.77
C LYS A 162 -25.18 -23.09 3.82
N GLN A 163 -25.53 -21.84 3.51
CA GLN A 163 -26.92 -21.40 3.47
C GLN A 163 -27.70 -22.15 2.38
N TRP A 164 -27.11 -22.25 1.18
CA TRP A 164 -27.68 -22.95 0.05
C TRP A 164 -27.96 -24.43 0.36
N ASP A 165 -27.02 -25.14 0.99
CA ASP A 165 -27.18 -26.53 1.39
C ASP A 165 -28.26 -26.68 2.45
N THR A 166 -28.37 -25.77 3.41
CA THR A 166 -29.42 -25.75 4.44
C THR A 166 -30.79 -25.51 3.80
N ASP A 167 -30.92 -24.57 2.90
CA ASP A 167 -32.18 -24.24 2.21
C ASP A 167 -32.62 -25.39 1.31
N ARG A 168 -31.69 -26.06 0.62
CA ARG A 168 -31.93 -27.24 -0.20
C ARG A 168 -32.40 -28.42 0.64
N ALA A 169 -31.74 -28.68 1.78
CA ALA A 169 -32.15 -29.74 2.71
C ALA A 169 -33.56 -29.50 3.27
N THR A 170 -33.85 -28.26 3.66
CA THR A 170 -35.18 -27.86 4.18
C THR A 170 -36.26 -28.03 3.11
N THR A 171 -35.96 -27.65 1.86
CA THR A 171 -36.90 -27.81 0.73
C THR A 171 -37.18 -29.27 0.43
N LEU A 172 -36.15 -30.12 0.46
CA LEU A 172 -36.30 -31.58 0.26
C LEU A 172 -37.12 -32.20 1.38
N ALA A 173 -36.89 -31.83 2.65
CA ALA A 173 -37.66 -32.30 3.79
C ALA A 173 -39.13 -31.90 3.68
N LYS A 174 -39.44 -30.66 3.29
CA LYS A 174 -40.84 -30.22 3.05
C LYS A 174 -41.51 -31.01 1.92
N LYS A 175 -40.80 -31.28 0.81
CA LYS A 175 -41.35 -32.09 -0.28
C LYS A 175 -41.66 -33.55 0.15
N SER A 176 -40.81 -34.14 0.98
CA SER A 176 -41.04 -35.52 1.47
C SER A 176 -42.21 -35.62 2.43
N MET A 177 -42.60 -34.54 3.14
CA MET A 177 -43.78 -34.50 4.01
C MET A 177 -45.10 -34.31 3.25
N LEU A 178 -45.05 -33.80 2.02
CA LEU A 178 -46.23 -33.56 1.15
C LEU A 178 -46.60 -34.78 0.31
N VAL A 179 -45.81 -35.85 0.32
CA VAL A 179 -46.01 -37.09 -0.45
C VAL A 179 -46.52 -38.24 0.44
N ARG A 180 -46.93 -37.95 1.66
CA ARG A 180 -47.65 -38.85 2.55
C ARG A 180 -49.10 -38.37 2.69
#